data_80680c5339514891505e568b1f8d64ea
#
_entry.id   80680c5339514891505e568b1f8d64ea
#
_cell.length_a   1.000
_cell.length_b   1.000
_cell.length_c   1.000
_cell.angle_alpha   90.00
_cell.angle_beta   90.00
_cell.angle_gamma   90.00
#
_symmetry.space_group_name_H-M   'P 1'
#
loop_
_entity.id
_entity.type
_entity.pdbx_description
1 polymer ?
#
loop_
_entity_poly.entity_id
_entity_poly.type
_entity_poly.pdbx_seq_one_letter_code
_entity_poly.pdbx_strand_id
1 'polypeptide(L)'
;MYKLGIDVGGTNTDAVLIDENLNIVADIKHPTSGDVYDGILGAVHAVLEQSGVDRTQIHQAMLGTTQCTNAIVERKHLAPIGILRIGAPATTGIPPMVDWAEDIQRIAV
;
A
#
# COMPACT_ATOMS: atom_id res chain seq x y z
N MET A 1 20.52 -0.67 -18.56
CA MET A 1 19.33 0.00 -18.00
C MET A 1 18.78 -0.81 -16.85
N TYR A 2 18.23 -0.16 -15.81
CA TYR A 2 17.77 -0.86 -14.60
C TYR A 2 16.29 -0.60 -14.34
N LYS A 3 15.65 -1.53 -13.62
CA LYS A 3 14.28 -1.39 -13.13
C LYS A 3 14.28 -1.47 -11.60
N LEU A 4 13.53 -0.60 -10.97
CA LEU A 4 13.38 -0.53 -9.53
C LEU A 4 11.97 -1.01 -9.16
N GLY A 5 11.89 -2.02 -8.29
CA GLY A 5 10.64 -2.47 -7.67
C GLY A 5 10.63 -2.06 -6.22
N ILE A 6 9.50 -1.58 -5.72
CA ILE A 6 9.30 -1.20 -4.33
C ILE A 6 8.00 -1.82 -3.86
N ASP A 7 8.03 -2.53 -2.74
CA ASP A 7 6.83 -3.05 -2.06
C ASP A 7 6.72 -2.44 -0.66
N VAL A 8 5.65 -1.70 -0.45
CA VAL A 8 5.40 -1.00 0.83
C VAL A 8 4.46 -1.81 1.68
N GLY A 9 5.02 -2.53 2.64
CA GLY A 9 4.26 -3.23 3.67
C GLY A 9 3.97 -2.36 4.90
N GLY A 10 3.19 -2.90 5.83
CA GLY A 10 2.88 -2.21 7.08
C GLY A 10 4.08 -2.10 8.05
N THR A 11 5.04 -3.01 7.95
CA THR A 11 6.20 -3.08 8.86
C THR A 11 7.52 -2.79 8.15
N ASN A 12 7.65 -3.26 6.91
CA ASN A 12 8.86 -3.08 6.10
C ASN A 12 8.49 -2.63 4.70
N THR A 13 9.40 -1.86 4.11
CA THR A 13 9.41 -1.51 2.70
C THR A 13 10.57 -2.26 2.06
N ASP A 14 10.28 -3.09 1.09
CA ASP A 14 11.26 -3.84 0.33
C ASP A 14 11.55 -3.11 -0.98
N ALA A 15 12.82 -2.98 -1.35
CA ALA A 15 13.22 -2.42 -2.64
C ALA A 15 14.21 -3.36 -3.33
N VAL A 16 14.02 -3.56 -4.64
CA VAL A 16 14.85 -4.42 -5.46
C VAL A 16 15.24 -3.71 -6.75
N LEU A 17 16.50 -3.80 -7.12
CA LEU A 17 17.02 -3.30 -8.38
C LEU A 17 17.42 -4.47 -9.27
N ILE A 18 16.88 -4.50 -10.49
CA ILE A 18 17.18 -5.55 -11.47
C ILE A 18 17.76 -4.96 -12.76
N ASP A 19 18.59 -5.74 -13.41
CA ASP A 19 19.15 -5.41 -14.73
C ASP A 19 18.24 -5.82 -15.90
N GLU A 20 18.70 -5.62 -17.11
CA GLU A 20 17.95 -5.97 -18.34
C GLU A 20 17.73 -7.48 -18.51
N ASN A 21 18.59 -8.30 -17.89
CA ASN A 21 18.50 -9.75 -17.92
C ASN A 21 17.70 -10.33 -16.76
N LEU A 22 17.04 -9.46 -15.97
CA LEU A 22 16.27 -9.80 -14.77
C LEU A 22 17.14 -10.35 -13.63
N ASN A 23 18.45 -10.08 -13.62
CA ASN A 23 19.26 -10.40 -12.47
C ASN A 23 19.06 -9.34 -11.37
N ILE A 24 19.01 -9.79 -10.13
CA ILE A 24 18.99 -8.90 -8.98
C ILE A 24 20.38 -8.29 -8.82
N VAL A 25 20.45 -6.97 -8.88
CA VAL A 25 21.68 -6.19 -8.70
C VAL A 25 21.84 -5.78 -7.23
N ALA A 26 20.76 -5.41 -6.61
CA ALA A 26 20.68 -5.12 -5.18
C ALA A 26 19.27 -5.34 -4.67
N ASP A 27 19.13 -5.71 -3.40
CA ASP A 27 17.88 -5.81 -2.69
C ASP A 27 18.03 -5.29 -1.26
N ILE A 28 17.02 -4.63 -0.76
CA ILE A 28 16.99 -3.99 0.56
C ILE A 28 15.65 -4.24 1.22
N LYS A 29 15.71 -4.46 2.53
CA LYS A 29 14.56 -4.41 3.42
C LYS A 29 14.75 -3.27 4.40
N HIS A 30 13.88 -2.26 4.31
CA HIS A 30 13.93 -1.07 5.16
C HIS A 30 12.68 -1.02 6.06
N PRO A 31 12.80 -0.71 7.36
CA PRO A 31 11.62 -0.54 8.21
C PRO A 31 10.70 0.55 7.65
N THR A 32 9.41 0.26 7.57
CA THR A 32 8.41 1.29 7.26
C THR A 32 8.27 2.20 8.47
N SER A 33 8.57 3.49 8.29
CA SER A 33 8.37 4.51 9.34
C SER A 33 6.88 4.87 9.45
N GLY A 34 6.52 5.64 10.50
CA GLY A 34 5.17 6.18 10.65
C GLY A 34 4.73 7.05 9.46
N ASP A 35 5.67 7.63 8.74
CA ASP A 35 5.46 8.25 7.43
C ASP A 35 5.91 7.26 6.34
N VAL A 36 4.94 6.79 5.56
CA VAL A 36 5.15 5.85 4.45
C VAL A 36 6.10 6.42 3.40
N TYR A 37 6.02 7.74 3.18
CA TYR A 37 6.87 8.42 2.20
C TYR A 37 8.36 8.36 2.59
N ASP A 38 8.67 8.60 3.86
CA ASP A 38 10.03 8.49 4.38
C ASP A 38 10.57 7.07 4.27
N GLY A 39 9.72 6.05 4.53
CA GLY A 39 10.07 4.65 4.36
C GLY A 39 10.43 4.30 2.91
N ILE A 40 9.66 4.80 1.95
CA ILE A 40 9.92 4.63 0.51
C ILE A 40 11.25 5.29 0.12
N LEU A 41 11.43 6.56 0.51
CA LEU A 41 12.68 7.27 0.20
C LEU A 41 13.89 6.60 0.81
N GLY A 42 13.78 6.15 2.08
CA GLY A 42 14.86 5.42 2.75
C GLY A 42 15.25 4.14 2.02
N ALA A 43 14.26 3.34 1.59
CA ALA A 43 14.50 2.12 0.84
C ALA A 43 15.14 2.39 -0.53
N VAL A 44 14.66 3.43 -1.25
CA VAL A 44 15.22 3.84 -2.56
C VAL A 44 16.67 4.28 -2.40
N HIS A 45 16.96 5.15 -1.42
CA HIS A 45 18.34 5.59 -1.17
C HIS A 45 19.26 4.42 -0.84
N ALA A 46 18.82 3.54 0.06
CA ALA A 46 19.62 2.40 0.48
C ALA A 46 19.93 1.43 -0.66
N VAL A 47 18.95 1.11 -1.54
CA VAL A 47 19.18 0.20 -2.67
C VAL A 47 20.09 0.82 -3.74
N LEU A 48 20.01 2.14 -3.95
CA LEU A 48 20.90 2.86 -4.86
C LEU A 48 22.33 2.91 -4.31
N GLU A 49 22.48 3.19 -3.04
CA GLU A 49 23.79 3.21 -2.37
C GLU A 49 24.44 1.82 -2.39
N GLN A 50 23.68 0.76 -2.09
CA GLN A 50 24.17 -0.61 -2.12
C GLN A 50 24.59 -1.04 -3.53
N SER A 51 23.83 -0.68 -4.55
CA SER A 51 24.09 -1.07 -5.94
C SER A 51 25.20 -0.25 -6.60
N GLY A 52 25.44 0.98 -6.13
CA GLY A 52 26.29 1.96 -6.81
C GLY A 52 25.75 2.45 -8.16
N VAL A 53 24.50 2.13 -8.48
CA VAL A 53 23.83 2.53 -9.75
C VAL A 53 23.35 3.96 -9.65
N ASP A 54 23.68 4.77 -10.65
CA ASP A 54 23.16 6.14 -10.75
C ASP A 54 21.67 6.13 -11.07
N ARG A 55 20.91 7.00 -10.39
CA ARG A 55 19.45 7.13 -10.59
C ARG A 55 19.04 7.38 -12.04
N THR A 56 19.90 8.02 -12.82
CA THR A 56 19.65 8.31 -14.25
C THR A 56 19.67 7.05 -15.12
N GLN A 57 20.19 5.95 -14.62
CA GLN A 57 20.22 4.65 -15.28
C GLN A 57 18.96 3.83 -15.03
N ILE A 58 18.08 4.28 -14.12
CA ILE A 58 16.80 3.65 -13.85
C ILE A 58 15.78 4.19 -14.85
N HIS A 59 15.26 3.31 -15.70
CA HIS A 59 14.27 3.69 -16.72
C HIS A 59 12.84 3.36 -16.32
N GLN A 60 12.65 2.55 -15.27
CA GLN A 60 11.33 2.17 -14.79
C GLN A 60 11.37 1.99 -13.26
N ALA A 61 10.38 2.56 -12.58
CA ALA A 61 10.10 2.30 -11.17
C ALA A 61 8.66 1.78 -11.03
N MET A 62 8.49 0.75 -10.23
CA MET A 62 7.20 0.13 -9.92
C MET A 62 7.00 0.17 -8.40
N LEU A 63 5.84 0.65 -7.97
CA LEU A 63 5.46 0.73 -6.57
C LEU A 63 4.23 -0.16 -6.34
N GLY A 64 4.36 -1.12 -5.44
CA GLY A 64 3.27 -1.91 -4.89
C GLY A 64 3.03 -1.55 -3.43
N THR A 65 1.80 -1.71 -2.96
CA THR A 65 1.49 -1.52 -1.55
C THR A 65 0.28 -2.34 -1.12
N THR A 66 0.34 -2.89 0.08
CA THR A 66 -0.79 -3.54 0.76
C THR A 66 -1.46 -2.64 1.80
N GLN A 67 -1.05 -1.38 1.91
CA GLN A 67 -1.55 -0.41 2.91
C GLN A 67 -3.07 -0.29 2.91
N CYS A 68 -3.68 -0.18 1.73
CA CYS A 68 -5.13 -0.07 1.60
C CYS A 68 -5.84 -1.35 2.10
N THR A 69 -5.33 -2.51 1.70
CA THR A 69 -5.86 -3.80 2.15
C THR A 69 -5.74 -3.96 3.65
N ASN A 70 -4.58 -3.61 4.22
CA ASN A 70 -4.34 -3.67 5.65
C ASN A 70 -5.25 -2.71 6.42
N ALA A 71 -5.44 -1.49 5.93
CA ALA A 71 -6.35 -0.52 6.53
C ALA A 71 -7.79 -1.05 6.61
N ILE A 72 -8.27 -1.70 5.54
CA ILE A 72 -9.61 -2.30 5.50
C ILE A 72 -9.71 -3.50 6.44
N VAL A 73 -8.74 -4.41 6.42
CA VAL A 73 -8.74 -5.62 7.25
C VAL A 73 -8.62 -5.29 8.74
N GLU A 74 -7.73 -4.36 9.08
CA GLU A 74 -7.51 -3.93 10.47
C GLU A 74 -8.51 -2.87 10.93
N ARG A 75 -9.28 -2.29 10.02
CA ARG A 75 -10.22 -1.18 10.27
C ARG A 75 -9.59 0.02 10.96
N LYS A 76 -8.35 0.30 10.60
CA LYS A 76 -7.55 1.42 11.13
C LYS A 76 -7.29 2.45 10.05
N HIS A 77 -7.19 3.70 10.47
CA HIS A 77 -6.86 4.83 9.57
C HIS A 77 -7.84 5.00 8.40
N LEU A 78 -9.07 4.48 8.54
CA LEU A 78 -10.13 4.69 7.57
C LEU A 78 -10.81 6.03 7.81
N ALA A 79 -11.15 6.73 6.74
CA ALA A 79 -11.95 7.95 6.84
C ALA A 79 -13.36 7.61 7.36
N PRO A 80 -13.95 8.45 8.23
CA PRO A 80 -15.34 8.31 8.59
C PRO A 80 -16.23 8.42 7.34
N ILE A 81 -17.15 7.48 7.20
CA ILE A 81 -18.12 7.48 6.09
C ILE A 81 -19.53 7.52 6.63
N GLY A 82 -20.38 8.30 6.00
CA GLY A 82 -21.83 8.28 6.21
C GLY A 82 -22.49 7.54 5.07
N ILE A 83 -23.45 6.68 5.39
CA ILE A 83 -24.24 5.96 4.39
C ILE A 83 -25.67 6.48 4.46
N LEU A 84 -26.13 7.12 3.38
CA LEU A 84 -27.52 7.51 3.20
C LEU A 84 -28.21 6.46 2.32
N ARG A 85 -29.20 5.77 2.88
CA ARG A 85 -29.96 4.77 2.13
C ARG A 85 -31.42 5.21 1.94
N ILE A 86 -31.78 5.38 0.68
CA ILE A 86 -33.15 5.78 0.32
C ILE A 86 -34.03 4.52 0.21
N GLY A 87 -35.25 4.58 0.73
CA GLY A 87 -36.22 3.47 0.66
C GLY A 87 -36.21 2.55 1.88
N ALA A 88 -35.72 3.01 3.03
CA ALA A 88 -35.90 2.29 4.30
C ALA A 88 -37.38 2.18 4.68
N PRO A 89 -37.79 1.10 5.38
CA PRO A 89 -36.97 0.00 5.87
C PRO A 89 -36.74 -1.12 4.84
N ALA A 90 -37.47 -1.13 3.71
CA ALA A 90 -37.47 -2.23 2.75
C ALA A 90 -36.05 -2.52 2.18
N THR A 91 -35.21 -1.50 1.99
CA THR A 91 -33.89 -1.64 1.42
C THR A 91 -32.82 -2.00 2.43
N THR A 92 -33.07 -1.94 3.74
CA THR A 92 -32.08 -2.26 4.78
C THR A 92 -31.78 -3.75 4.90
N GLY A 93 -32.73 -4.60 4.47
CA GLY A 93 -32.53 -6.06 4.45
C GLY A 93 -31.82 -6.60 3.20
N ILE A 94 -31.33 -5.73 2.31
CA ILE A 94 -30.70 -6.12 1.05
C ILE A 94 -29.16 -6.02 1.17
N PRO A 95 -28.41 -7.03 0.68
CA PRO A 95 -26.94 -6.91 0.60
C PRO A 95 -26.50 -5.62 -0.12
N PRO A 96 -25.35 -5.03 0.23
CA PRO A 96 -24.34 -5.54 1.16
C PRO A 96 -24.63 -5.29 2.65
N MET A 97 -25.72 -4.64 3.03
CA MET A 97 -25.96 -4.22 4.40
C MET A 97 -26.12 -5.40 5.38
N VAL A 98 -26.73 -6.51 4.94
CA VAL A 98 -27.00 -7.69 5.79
C VAL A 98 -25.74 -8.39 6.24
N ASP A 99 -24.71 -8.43 5.35
CA ASP A 99 -23.48 -9.17 5.59
C ASP A 99 -22.36 -8.30 6.19
N TRP A 100 -22.64 -7.04 6.44
CA TRP A 100 -21.66 -6.15 7.05
C TRP A 100 -21.62 -6.36 8.56
N ALA A 101 -20.43 -6.19 9.14
CA ALA A 101 -20.29 -6.20 10.60
C ALA A 101 -21.08 -5.06 11.24
N GLU A 102 -21.53 -5.26 12.48
CA GLU A 102 -22.44 -4.33 13.19
C GLU A 102 -21.95 -2.89 13.24
N ASP A 103 -20.63 -2.70 13.35
CA ASP A 103 -20.03 -1.36 13.38
C ASP A 103 -20.11 -0.63 12.05
N ILE A 104 -20.22 -1.37 10.93
CA ILE A 104 -20.42 -0.80 9.59
C ILE A 104 -21.90 -0.63 9.27
N GLN A 105 -22.77 -1.44 9.88
CA GLN A 105 -24.22 -1.37 9.71
C GLN A 105 -24.86 -0.16 10.43
N ARG A 106 -24.12 0.57 11.23
CA ARG A 106 -24.65 1.78 11.88
C ARG A 106 -24.96 2.83 10.84
N ILE A 107 -26.24 2.95 10.55
CA ILE A 107 -26.79 3.97 9.66
C ILE A 107 -27.17 5.18 10.53
N ALA A 108 -26.61 6.34 10.21
CA ALA A 108 -27.17 7.58 10.70
C ALA A 108 -28.50 7.81 9.95
N VAL A 109 -29.61 7.79 10.67
CA VAL A 109 -30.94 8.10 10.15
C VAL A 109 -31.13 9.61 10.13
#